data_ae548acc53a3b17401ead3b90c81d009
#
_entry.id   ae548acc53a3b17401ead3b90c81d009
#
_cell.length_a   1.000
_cell.length_b   1.000
_cell.length_c   1.000
_cell.angle_alpha   90.00
_cell.angle_beta   90.00
_cell.angle_gamma   90.00
#
_symmetry.space_group_name_H-M   'P 1'
#
loop_
_entity.id
_entity.type
_entity.pdbx_description
1 polymer ?
#
loop_
_entity_poly.entity_id
_entity_poly.type
_entity_poly.pdbx_seq_one_letter_code
_entity_poly.pdbx_strand_id
1 'polypeptide(L)'
;MFYGPLFHLNRMKRIVILSLLLIILVPCLNAQRKEIGQARTFMKSGKNFDRAEKLMRDLLKDSANQENLKIHSILCDALRKQYEAGNMKMYLKQKVDTAQLFHLTRTMFMDFETLDSLDARPNKKGEVKPRYRDKNAQFLNTYRMNLFNGGVFFIRKQDYLTAYKMFDMYIDCAQQPLFTSYHYPDSPEAAYWTVFCGYKMQDADLALKYADMALEDTAHLEFTYEYLAEIYKKQDDRERYVQALRDGFFRYKDNKYFFTYLIDHYNAVQQSDSAMHIVDAALEHDANSELFLFAKSNLLLNTGRYDECIALCDTMIAHNDSLADFHYNAGVAYMNQAFIIQRDQKMNAKTRKKVSEKYNKAKNYIERYRLLAPDQKDKWAAALYNIYLQLNMGKQFEEIDKLLR
;
A
#
# COMPACT_ATOMS: atom_id res chain seq x y z
N MET A 1 57.32 53.20 -23.27
CA MET A 1 57.28 52.10 -22.30
C MET A 1 56.65 52.57 -20.97
N PHE A 2 55.37 52.48 -20.84
CA PHE A 2 54.66 52.76 -19.58
C PHE A 2 53.73 51.64 -19.29
N TYR A 3 54.20 50.66 -18.52
CA TYR A 3 53.39 49.59 -17.90
C TYR A 3 53.70 49.54 -16.39
N GLY A 4 53.08 50.45 -15.64
CA GLY A 4 53.39 50.51 -14.21
C GLY A 4 52.24 50.69 -13.18
N PRO A 5 51.11 51.36 -13.46
CA PRO A 5 50.12 51.65 -12.41
C PRO A 5 48.98 50.64 -12.29
N LEU A 6 48.60 49.93 -13.36
CA LEU A 6 47.43 49.00 -13.33
C LEU A 6 47.65 47.70 -12.55
N PHE A 7 48.87 47.18 -12.51
CA PHE A 7 49.24 45.98 -11.78
C PHE A 7 49.21 46.16 -10.25
N HIS A 8 49.60 47.35 -9.80
CA HIS A 8 49.58 47.69 -8.35
C HIS A 8 48.17 47.90 -7.83
N LEU A 9 47.25 48.48 -8.62
CA LEU A 9 45.87 48.74 -8.24
C LEU A 9 45.07 47.43 -8.07
N ASN A 10 45.29 46.42 -8.93
CA ASN A 10 44.70 45.09 -8.81
C ASN A 10 45.26 44.30 -7.62
N ARG A 11 46.52 44.48 -7.28
CA ARG A 11 47.14 43.82 -6.12
C ARG A 11 46.63 44.43 -4.81
N MET A 12 46.47 45.74 -4.71
CA MET A 12 45.89 46.42 -3.55
C MET A 12 44.40 46.07 -3.38
N LYS A 13 43.60 46.03 -4.44
CA LYS A 13 42.19 45.59 -4.39
C LYS A 13 42.08 44.13 -3.90
N ARG A 14 42.95 43.23 -4.35
CA ARG A 14 43.00 41.84 -3.87
C ARG A 14 43.39 41.74 -2.39
N ILE A 15 44.34 42.56 -1.93
CA ILE A 15 44.75 42.60 -0.51
C ILE A 15 43.66 43.17 0.35
N VAL A 16 42.94 44.21 -0.09
CA VAL A 16 41.79 44.80 0.63
C VAL A 16 40.63 43.80 0.70
N ILE A 17 40.33 43.07 -0.38
CA ILE A 17 39.29 42.03 -0.36
C ILE A 17 39.70 40.86 0.53
N LEU A 18 40.94 40.44 0.50
CA LEU A 18 41.47 39.40 1.39
C LEU A 18 41.47 39.82 2.85
N SER A 19 41.80 41.07 3.18
CA SER A 19 41.75 41.59 4.52
C SER A 19 40.32 41.78 5.05
N LEU A 20 39.37 42.20 4.19
CA LEU A 20 37.92 42.22 4.52
C LEU A 20 37.36 40.84 4.76
N LEU A 21 37.71 39.84 3.96
CA LEU A 21 37.36 38.42 4.16
C LEU A 21 37.94 37.87 5.45
N LEU A 22 39.17 38.20 5.83
CA LEU A 22 39.80 37.81 7.08
C LEU A 22 39.11 38.48 8.30
N ILE A 23 38.66 39.73 8.18
CA ILE A 23 37.96 40.44 9.28
C ILE A 23 36.57 39.82 9.51
N ILE A 24 35.92 39.29 8.52
CA ILE A 24 34.62 38.60 8.63
C ILE A 24 34.79 37.15 9.16
N LEU A 25 35.84 36.44 8.73
CA LEU A 25 36.11 35.04 9.13
C LEU A 25 36.58 34.88 10.59
N VAL A 26 37.33 35.80 11.13
CA VAL A 26 37.86 35.71 12.52
C VAL A 26 36.77 35.74 13.60
N PRO A 27 35.72 36.63 13.55
CA PRO A 27 34.60 36.58 14.48
C PRO A 27 33.80 35.30 14.42
N CYS A 28 33.53 34.77 13.20
CA CYS A 28 32.81 33.51 12.99
C CYS A 28 33.53 32.33 13.63
N LEU A 29 34.85 32.20 13.44
CA LEU A 29 35.67 31.14 14.05
C LEU A 29 35.71 31.23 15.60
N ASN A 30 35.72 32.44 16.16
CA ASN A 30 35.69 32.64 17.61
C ASN A 30 34.31 32.33 18.20
N ALA A 31 33.21 32.70 17.51
CA ALA A 31 31.85 32.34 17.89
C ALA A 31 31.66 30.81 17.88
N GLN A 32 32.05 30.14 16.78
CA GLN A 32 32.02 28.69 16.68
C GLN A 32 32.78 27.99 17.82
N ARG A 33 34.00 28.42 18.14
CA ARG A 33 34.80 27.87 19.28
C ARG A 33 34.10 28.05 20.60
N LYS A 34 33.46 29.19 20.84
CA LYS A 34 32.72 29.49 22.06
C LYS A 34 31.50 28.58 22.19
N GLU A 35 30.71 28.40 21.12
CA GLU A 35 29.51 27.56 21.13
C GLU A 35 29.86 26.07 21.31
N ILE A 36 30.90 25.58 20.63
CA ILE A 36 31.45 24.22 20.86
C ILE A 36 31.89 24.04 22.30
N GLY A 37 32.57 25.04 22.88
CA GLY A 37 33.00 25.04 24.29
C GLY A 37 31.82 24.98 25.25
N GLN A 38 30.77 25.77 25.00
CA GLN A 38 29.55 25.78 25.76
C GLN A 38 28.78 24.45 25.69
N ALA A 39 28.62 23.88 24.50
CA ALA A 39 28.00 22.55 24.33
C ALA A 39 28.74 21.48 25.13
N ARG A 40 30.07 21.46 25.09
CA ARG A 40 30.89 20.55 25.91
C ARG A 40 30.70 20.75 27.42
N THR A 41 30.48 21.98 27.87
CA THR A 41 30.17 22.26 29.26
C THR A 41 28.81 21.67 29.67
N PHE A 42 27.79 21.79 28.81
CA PHE A 42 26.49 21.14 29.03
C PHE A 42 26.64 19.62 29.08
N MET A 43 27.41 19.02 28.16
CA MET A 43 27.67 17.59 28.18
C MET A 43 28.36 17.10 29.46
N LYS A 44 29.34 17.86 29.96
CA LYS A 44 30.06 17.52 31.21
C LYS A 44 29.19 17.68 32.44
N SER A 45 28.27 18.64 32.46
CA SER A 45 27.38 18.89 33.62
C SER A 45 26.32 17.79 33.80
N GLY A 46 26.13 16.91 32.81
CA GLY A 46 25.07 15.90 32.83
C GLY A 46 23.65 16.43 32.68
N LYS A 47 23.50 17.71 32.34
CA LYS A 47 22.24 18.41 32.19
C LYS A 47 22.22 19.25 30.91
N ASN A 48 21.02 19.58 30.45
CA ASN A 48 20.83 20.44 29.27
C ASN A 48 21.43 19.85 27.95
N PHE A 49 21.31 18.56 27.75
CA PHE A 49 21.76 17.91 26.51
C PHE A 49 21.02 18.43 25.28
N ASP A 50 19.74 18.82 25.44
CA ASP A 50 18.91 19.51 24.46
C ASP A 50 19.51 20.84 24.00
N ARG A 51 20.09 21.61 24.96
CA ARG A 51 20.79 22.85 24.62
C ARG A 51 22.09 22.60 23.87
N ALA A 52 22.83 21.55 24.23
CA ALA A 52 24.02 21.15 23.49
C ALA A 52 23.67 20.75 22.03
N GLU A 53 22.62 19.95 21.83
CA GLU A 53 22.09 19.64 20.51
C GLU A 53 21.74 20.90 19.72
N LYS A 54 20.95 21.81 20.31
CA LYS A 54 20.52 23.05 19.66
C LYS A 54 21.71 23.88 19.18
N LEU A 55 22.74 24.09 20.02
CA LEU A 55 23.94 24.81 19.64
C LEU A 55 24.64 24.15 18.42
N MET A 56 24.75 22.81 18.41
CA MET A 56 25.40 22.11 17.28
C MET A 56 24.56 22.22 16.01
N ARG A 57 23.24 22.09 16.09
CA ARG A 57 22.36 22.28 14.93
C ARG A 57 22.38 23.69 14.41
N ASP A 58 22.45 24.71 15.28
CA ASP A 58 22.55 26.09 14.88
C ASP A 58 23.87 26.37 14.14
N LEU A 59 24.97 25.77 14.58
CA LEU A 59 26.26 25.84 13.86
C LEU A 59 26.20 25.15 12.50
N LEU A 60 25.48 24.05 12.34
CA LEU A 60 25.36 23.31 11.07
C LEU A 60 24.46 24.02 10.05
N LYS A 61 23.74 25.08 10.41
CA LYS A 61 23.03 25.93 9.44
C LYS A 61 24.00 26.71 8.54
N ASP A 62 25.21 26.97 9.01
CA ASP A 62 26.26 27.55 8.20
C ASP A 62 26.90 26.48 7.32
N SER A 63 26.92 26.72 6.00
CA SER A 63 27.48 25.79 5.02
C SER A 63 28.95 25.44 5.26
N ALA A 64 29.73 26.35 5.84
CA ALA A 64 31.13 26.12 6.19
C ALA A 64 31.30 25.07 7.30
N ASN A 65 30.23 24.77 8.07
CA ASN A 65 30.25 23.86 9.19
C ASN A 65 29.62 22.49 8.88
N GLN A 66 28.89 22.36 7.78
CA GLN A 66 28.10 21.16 7.44
C GLN A 66 28.95 19.86 7.39
N GLU A 67 30.23 19.97 7.08
CA GLU A 67 31.16 18.83 7.06
C GLU A 67 32.09 18.77 8.28
N ASN A 68 31.80 19.53 9.32
CA ASN A 68 32.68 19.59 10.49
C ASN A 68 32.44 18.40 11.42
N LEU A 69 33.30 17.38 11.30
CA LEU A 69 33.24 16.14 12.06
C LEU A 69 33.13 16.34 13.57
N LYS A 70 33.76 17.40 14.11
CA LYS A 70 33.72 17.68 15.54
C LYS A 70 32.36 18.18 16.00
N ILE A 71 31.65 18.95 15.16
CA ILE A 71 30.29 19.42 15.46
C ILE A 71 29.32 18.23 15.43
N HIS A 72 29.39 17.40 14.38
CA HIS A 72 28.59 16.17 14.29
C HIS A 72 28.83 15.20 15.43
N SER A 73 30.11 15.01 15.84
CA SER A 73 30.43 14.15 16.99
C SER A 73 29.78 14.61 18.29
N ILE A 74 29.80 15.94 18.56
CA ILE A 74 29.18 16.50 19.77
C ILE A 74 27.65 16.41 19.67
N LEU A 75 27.07 16.64 18.49
CA LEU A 75 25.64 16.48 18.21
C LEU A 75 25.19 15.04 18.51
N CYS A 76 25.88 14.05 17.96
CA CYS A 76 25.59 12.64 18.22
C CYS A 76 25.73 12.26 19.70
N ASP A 77 26.75 12.75 20.38
CA ASP A 77 26.90 12.53 21.82
C ASP A 77 25.75 13.18 22.63
N ALA A 78 25.26 14.36 22.22
CA ALA A 78 24.13 15.05 22.88
C ALA A 78 22.82 14.26 22.67
N LEU A 79 22.53 13.80 21.47
CA LEU A 79 21.38 12.95 21.15
C LEU A 79 21.39 11.65 21.94
N ARG A 80 22.56 10.99 21.96
CA ARG A 80 22.77 9.77 22.75
C ARG A 80 22.45 9.98 24.22
N LYS A 81 22.92 11.06 24.83
CA LYS A 81 22.67 11.36 26.25
C LYS A 81 21.22 11.70 26.53
N GLN A 82 20.55 12.42 25.63
CA GLN A 82 19.10 12.68 25.73
C GLN A 82 18.33 11.35 25.67
N TYR A 83 18.67 10.48 24.71
CA TYR A 83 18.02 9.18 24.56
C TYR A 83 18.24 8.29 25.79
N GLU A 84 19.48 8.14 26.27
CA GLU A 84 19.81 7.38 27.47
C GLU A 84 19.00 7.87 28.69
N ALA A 85 18.90 9.19 28.87
CA ALA A 85 18.13 9.80 29.96
C ALA A 85 16.59 9.54 29.81
N GLY A 86 16.03 9.65 28.61
CA GLY A 86 14.63 9.34 28.32
C GLY A 86 14.31 7.85 28.52
N ASN A 87 15.16 6.98 28.00
CA ASN A 87 15.01 5.53 28.11
C ASN A 87 15.10 5.06 29.58
N MET A 88 15.99 5.66 30.38
CA MET A 88 16.09 5.38 31.81
C MET A 88 14.80 5.76 32.54
N LYS A 89 14.21 6.92 32.24
CA LYS A 89 12.91 7.33 32.83
C LYS A 89 11.82 6.33 32.47
N MET A 90 11.77 5.86 31.22
CA MET A 90 10.81 4.85 30.77
C MET A 90 11.01 3.52 31.54
N TYR A 91 12.26 3.07 31.67
CA TYR A 91 12.59 1.87 32.44
C TYR A 91 12.16 1.98 33.92
N LEU A 92 12.35 3.14 34.53
CA LEU A 92 11.94 3.43 35.91
C LEU A 92 10.41 3.74 36.03
N LYS A 93 9.63 3.54 34.97
CA LYS A 93 8.18 3.83 34.91
C LYS A 93 7.82 5.29 35.29
N GLN A 94 8.73 6.21 35.07
CA GLN A 94 8.50 7.64 35.22
C GLN A 94 7.79 8.19 33.98
N LYS A 95 7.12 9.35 34.15
CA LYS A 95 6.45 10.03 33.03
C LYS A 95 7.47 10.44 31.97
N VAL A 96 7.27 9.97 30.74
CA VAL A 96 8.09 10.31 29.56
C VAL A 96 7.15 10.49 28.35
N ASP A 97 7.49 11.40 27.47
CA ASP A 97 6.85 11.51 26.17
C ASP A 97 7.40 10.41 25.24
N THR A 98 6.61 9.34 25.09
CA THR A 98 6.98 8.19 24.27
C THR A 98 7.11 8.56 22.79
N ALA A 99 6.24 9.44 22.27
CA ALA A 99 6.32 9.90 20.88
C ALA A 99 7.64 10.66 20.65
N GLN A 100 7.98 11.59 21.55
CA GLN A 100 9.24 12.32 21.47
C GLN A 100 10.45 11.39 21.55
N LEU A 101 10.39 10.34 22.38
CA LEU A 101 11.50 9.37 22.47
C LEU A 101 11.69 8.60 21.16
N PHE A 102 10.62 8.20 20.49
CA PHE A 102 10.71 7.57 19.18
C PHE A 102 11.22 8.54 18.09
N HIS A 103 10.76 9.79 18.09
CA HIS A 103 11.32 10.80 17.18
C HIS A 103 12.82 11.00 17.42
N LEU A 104 13.24 11.05 18.69
CA LEU A 104 14.65 11.16 19.05
C LEU A 104 15.45 9.94 18.59
N THR A 105 14.87 8.73 18.69
CA THR A 105 15.49 7.50 18.17
C THR A 105 15.79 7.65 16.67
N ARG A 106 14.82 8.03 15.87
CA ARG A 106 15.02 8.20 14.42
C ARG A 106 16.06 9.27 14.11
N THR A 107 15.95 10.41 14.78
CA THR A 107 16.90 11.53 14.63
C THR A 107 18.33 11.08 14.96
N MET A 108 18.49 10.30 16.02
CA MET A 108 19.77 9.73 16.42
C MET A 108 20.38 8.86 15.32
N PHE A 109 19.61 7.92 14.73
CA PHE A 109 20.10 7.10 13.64
C PHE A 109 20.57 7.93 12.45
N MET A 110 19.77 8.91 11.99
CA MET A 110 20.12 9.80 10.87
C MET A 110 21.43 10.57 11.12
N ASP A 111 21.58 11.16 12.29
CA ASP A 111 22.77 11.97 12.58
C ASP A 111 24.04 11.12 12.76
N PHE A 112 23.90 9.88 13.30
CA PHE A 112 25.04 8.97 13.41
C PHE A 112 25.45 8.40 12.05
N GLU A 113 24.54 8.14 11.13
CA GLU A 113 24.84 7.75 9.74
C GLU A 113 25.55 8.90 9.00
N THR A 114 25.10 10.15 9.22
CA THR A 114 25.78 11.33 8.70
C THR A 114 27.20 11.43 9.25
N LEU A 115 27.37 11.24 10.57
CA LEU A 115 28.70 11.24 11.20
C LEU A 115 29.59 10.15 10.63
N ASP A 116 29.08 8.94 10.41
CA ASP A 116 29.83 7.82 9.83
C ASP A 116 30.29 8.11 8.40
N SER A 117 29.40 8.66 7.57
CA SER A 117 29.69 9.06 6.20
C SER A 117 30.81 10.10 6.12
N LEU A 118 30.83 11.06 7.07
CA LEU A 118 31.87 12.08 7.16
C LEU A 118 33.19 11.50 7.69
N ASP A 119 33.16 10.63 8.69
CA ASP A 119 34.35 9.97 9.29
C ASP A 119 34.97 8.92 8.35
N ALA A 120 34.18 8.37 7.42
CA ALA A 120 34.63 7.40 6.41
C ALA A 120 35.27 8.06 5.17
N ARG A 121 35.38 9.38 5.10
CA ARG A 121 36.07 10.06 4.00
C ARG A 121 37.56 9.71 3.99
N PRO A 122 38.14 9.50 2.80
CA PRO A 122 39.58 9.20 2.69
C PRO A 122 40.45 10.29 3.35
N ASN A 123 41.44 9.86 4.10
CA ASN A 123 42.43 10.77 4.66
C ASN A 123 43.40 11.28 3.56
N LYS A 124 44.38 12.11 3.92
CA LYS A 124 45.35 12.68 2.96
C LYS A 124 46.19 11.61 2.22
N LYS A 125 46.17 10.36 2.69
CA LYS A 125 46.86 9.23 2.05
C LYS A 125 45.92 8.34 1.21
N GLY A 126 44.64 8.73 1.09
CA GLY A 126 43.59 7.97 0.37
C GLY A 126 43.02 6.79 1.17
N GLU A 127 43.34 6.66 2.45
CA GLU A 127 42.90 5.55 3.30
C GLU A 127 41.55 5.88 3.97
N VAL A 128 40.61 4.94 3.95
CA VAL A 128 39.31 5.02 4.66
C VAL A 128 39.45 4.32 6.01
N LYS A 129 39.44 5.08 7.08
CA LYS A 129 39.60 4.57 8.45
C LYS A 129 38.64 5.31 9.42
N PRO A 130 37.33 4.96 9.42
CA PRO A 130 36.38 5.58 10.31
C PRO A 130 36.71 5.25 11.77
N ARG A 131 36.78 6.28 12.61
CA ARG A 131 37.19 6.17 14.02
C ARG A 131 36.05 5.83 14.96
N TYR A 132 34.82 6.17 14.56
CA TYR A 132 33.65 6.09 15.42
C TYR A 132 32.71 4.94 15.06
N ARG A 133 32.88 4.29 13.87
CA ARG A 133 31.95 3.31 13.28
C ARG A 133 31.59 2.20 14.26
N ASP A 134 32.52 1.41 14.71
CA ASP A 134 32.23 0.21 15.51
C ASP A 134 31.51 0.53 16.81
N LYS A 135 31.94 1.59 17.51
CA LYS A 135 31.32 2.02 18.77
C LYS A 135 29.90 2.55 18.54
N ASN A 136 29.70 3.31 17.48
CA ASN A 136 28.41 3.88 17.13
C ASN A 136 27.45 2.80 16.67
N ALA A 137 27.91 1.88 15.81
CA ALA A 137 27.13 0.74 15.36
C ALA A 137 26.67 -0.14 16.52
N GLN A 138 27.58 -0.48 17.44
CA GLN A 138 27.23 -1.26 18.63
C GLN A 138 26.15 -0.57 19.49
N PHE A 139 26.30 0.73 19.71
CA PHE A 139 25.33 1.49 20.47
C PHE A 139 23.96 1.51 19.78
N LEU A 140 23.89 1.90 18.49
CA LEU A 140 22.65 2.01 17.74
C LEU A 140 21.96 0.68 17.55
N ASN A 141 22.72 -0.39 17.28
CA ASN A 141 22.17 -1.73 17.12
C ASN A 141 21.36 -2.18 18.35
N THR A 142 21.77 -1.79 19.55
CA THR A 142 21.01 -2.06 20.79
C THR A 142 19.59 -1.47 20.76
N TYR A 143 19.39 -0.39 20.01
CA TYR A 143 18.11 0.35 19.96
C TYR A 143 17.42 0.31 18.59
N ARG A 144 17.97 -0.45 17.62
CA ARG A 144 17.37 -0.52 16.28
C ARG A 144 15.93 -0.97 16.31
N MET A 145 15.58 -1.96 17.16
CA MET A 145 14.18 -2.42 17.30
C MET A 145 13.23 -1.32 17.77
N ASN A 146 13.71 -0.23 18.38
CA ASN A 146 12.87 0.90 18.74
C ASN A 146 12.41 1.72 17.52
N LEU A 147 13.07 1.61 16.37
CA LEU A 147 12.53 2.14 15.11
C LEU A 147 11.29 1.36 14.70
N PHE A 148 11.34 0.03 14.73
CA PHE A 148 10.20 -0.83 14.44
C PHE A 148 9.04 -0.57 15.41
N ASN A 149 9.32 -0.60 16.72
CA ASN A 149 8.33 -0.33 17.77
C ASN A 149 7.72 1.08 17.65
N GLY A 150 8.52 2.06 17.23
CA GLY A 150 8.08 3.42 16.92
C GLY A 150 7.10 3.43 15.75
N GLY A 151 7.39 2.69 14.67
CA GLY A 151 6.47 2.52 13.54
C GLY A 151 5.11 1.98 14.00
N VAL A 152 5.10 0.89 14.77
CA VAL A 152 3.86 0.30 15.33
C VAL A 152 3.12 1.29 16.25
N PHE A 153 3.86 2.05 17.06
CA PHE A 153 3.27 3.09 17.93
C PHE A 153 2.55 4.16 17.12
N PHE A 154 3.16 4.68 16.05
CA PHE A 154 2.57 5.72 15.22
C PHE A 154 1.42 5.19 14.33
N ILE A 155 1.45 3.92 13.89
CA ILE A 155 0.27 3.28 13.26
C ILE A 155 -0.95 3.36 14.19
N ARG A 156 -0.79 2.98 15.47
CA ARG A 156 -1.88 3.05 16.46
C ARG A 156 -2.39 4.48 16.71
N LYS A 157 -1.57 5.48 16.41
CA LYS A 157 -1.94 6.91 16.42
C LYS A 157 -2.48 7.42 15.10
N GLN A 158 -2.53 6.56 14.07
CA GLN A 158 -2.91 6.91 12.69
C GLN A 158 -1.98 7.97 12.05
N ASP A 159 -0.79 8.15 12.60
CA ASP A 159 0.27 8.97 11.99
C ASP A 159 1.10 8.08 11.04
N TYR A 160 0.52 7.80 9.89
CA TYR A 160 1.11 6.87 8.91
C TYR A 160 2.41 7.39 8.29
N LEU A 161 2.54 8.71 8.16
CA LEU A 161 3.78 9.30 7.63
C LEU A 161 4.96 9.10 8.59
N THR A 162 4.75 9.33 9.87
CA THR A 162 5.79 9.11 10.88
C THR A 162 6.08 7.61 11.03
N ALA A 163 5.05 6.76 11.02
CA ALA A 163 5.21 5.30 11.04
C ALA A 163 6.05 4.82 9.84
N TYR A 164 5.72 5.26 8.63
CA TYR A 164 6.49 4.97 7.42
C TYR A 164 7.97 5.32 7.61
N LYS A 165 8.27 6.54 8.04
CA LYS A 165 9.65 7.02 8.25
C LYS A 165 10.42 6.20 9.28
N MET A 166 9.74 5.59 10.25
CA MET A 166 10.34 4.70 11.24
C MET A 166 10.71 3.34 10.62
N PHE A 167 9.78 2.72 9.87
CA PHE A 167 10.05 1.46 9.19
C PHE A 167 11.07 1.61 8.06
N ASP A 168 10.98 2.70 7.29
CA ASP A 168 11.94 3.05 6.25
C ASP A 168 13.36 3.12 6.81
N MET A 169 13.57 3.84 7.92
CA MET A 169 14.85 3.90 8.62
C MET A 169 15.30 2.53 9.14
N TYR A 170 14.36 1.72 9.66
CA TYR A 170 14.65 0.37 10.14
C TYR A 170 15.18 -0.53 9.02
N ILE A 171 14.60 -0.44 7.81
CA ILE A 171 15.03 -1.18 6.63
C ILE A 171 16.37 -0.62 6.12
N ASP A 172 16.48 0.70 6.01
CA ASP A 172 17.66 1.39 5.48
C ASP A 172 18.93 1.05 6.27
N CYS A 173 18.84 0.87 7.58
CA CYS A 173 19.95 0.44 8.43
C CYS A 173 20.70 -0.79 7.89
N ALA A 174 19.99 -1.73 7.26
CA ALA A 174 20.59 -2.94 6.70
C ALA A 174 21.55 -2.66 5.53
N GLN A 175 21.37 -1.51 4.87
CA GLN A 175 22.15 -1.09 3.69
C GLN A 175 23.26 -0.07 4.04
N GLN A 176 23.23 0.48 5.25
CA GLN A 176 24.19 1.50 5.66
C GLN A 176 25.56 0.91 6.00
N PRO A 177 26.66 1.53 5.53
CA PRO A 177 28.03 1.09 5.86
C PRO A 177 28.30 1.02 7.38
N LEU A 178 27.58 1.82 8.17
CA LEU A 178 27.64 1.82 9.62
C LEU A 178 27.30 0.45 10.23
N PHE A 179 26.41 -0.33 9.59
CA PHE A 179 25.86 -1.58 10.13
C PHE A 179 26.31 -2.84 9.40
N THR A 180 27.34 -2.79 8.57
CA THR A 180 27.80 -3.94 7.77
C THR A 180 28.17 -5.19 8.59
N SER A 181 28.50 -5.02 9.88
CA SER A 181 28.80 -6.13 10.79
C SER A 181 27.56 -6.81 11.40
N TYR A 182 26.36 -6.31 11.08
CA TYR A 182 25.11 -6.82 11.65
C TYR A 182 24.23 -7.44 10.56
N HIS A 183 23.49 -8.50 10.95
CA HIS A 183 22.49 -9.13 10.11
C HIS A 183 21.09 -8.80 10.62
N TYR A 184 20.18 -8.40 9.70
CA TYR A 184 18.83 -7.96 10.05
C TYR A 184 17.78 -8.79 9.30
N PRO A 185 17.26 -9.88 9.92
CA PRO A 185 16.32 -10.79 9.25
C PRO A 185 14.87 -10.23 9.12
N ASP A 186 14.52 -9.22 9.93
CA ASP A 186 13.11 -8.79 10.09
C ASP A 186 12.68 -7.68 9.11
N SER A 187 13.43 -7.49 8.03
CA SER A 187 13.13 -6.46 7.03
C SER A 187 11.83 -6.70 6.24
N PRO A 188 11.42 -7.95 5.88
CA PRO A 188 10.16 -8.20 5.18
C PRO A 188 8.92 -7.72 5.94
N GLU A 189 8.81 -7.94 7.25
CA GLU A 189 7.69 -7.42 8.04
C GLU A 189 7.70 -5.89 8.08
N ALA A 190 8.86 -5.25 8.24
CA ALA A 190 8.95 -3.80 8.18
C ALA A 190 8.54 -3.26 6.80
N ALA A 191 8.90 -3.96 5.71
CA ALA A 191 8.49 -3.63 4.36
C ALA A 191 6.97 -3.74 4.17
N TYR A 192 6.32 -4.78 4.70
CA TYR A 192 4.85 -4.86 4.74
C TYR A 192 4.24 -3.62 5.40
N TRP A 193 4.76 -3.20 6.54
CA TRP A 193 4.25 -2.01 7.23
C TRP A 193 4.49 -0.72 6.44
N THR A 194 5.54 -0.63 5.59
CA THR A 194 5.70 0.51 4.68
C THR A 194 4.65 0.51 3.57
N VAL A 195 4.35 -0.66 2.98
CA VAL A 195 3.25 -0.82 2.00
C VAL A 195 1.92 -0.39 2.61
N PHE A 196 1.61 -0.88 3.82
CA PHE A 196 0.40 -0.49 4.56
C PHE A 196 0.31 1.02 4.79
N CYS A 197 1.39 1.66 5.25
CA CYS A 197 1.40 3.11 5.48
C CYS A 197 1.18 3.90 4.18
N GLY A 198 1.88 3.54 3.10
CA GLY A 198 1.71 4.14 1.79
C GLY A 198 0.28 3.98 1.24
N TYR A 199 -0.29 2.78 1.37
CA TYR A 199 -1.70 2.51 1.04
C TYR A 199 -2.66 3.42 1.83
N LYS A 200 -2.48 3.56 3.15
CA LYS A 200 -3.31 4.42 4.00
C LYS A 200 -3.19 5.90 3.65
N MET A 201 -2.00 6.35 3.26
CA MET A 201 -1.74 7.72 2.81
C MET A 201 -2.17 7.98 1.36
N GLN A 202 -2.53 6.92 0.62
CA GLN A 202 -2.80 6.97 -0.83
C GLN A 202 -1.59 7.46 -1.64
N ASP A 203 -0.39 7.15 -1.16
CA ASP A 203 0.88 7.47 -1.80
C ASP A 203 1.49 6.19 -2.39
N ALA A 204 1.32 6.02 -3.69
CA ALA A 204 1.75 4.82 -4.39
C ALA A 204 3.29 4.69 -4.43
N ASP A 205 4.01 5.79 -4.55
CA ASP A 205 5.48 5.76 -4.62
C ASP A 205 6.07 5.26 -3.30
N LEU A 206 5.54 5.76 -2.18
CA LEU A 206 5.94 5.28 -0.87
C LEU A 206 5.54 3.82 -0.64
N ALA A 207 4.33 3.43 -1.05
CA ALA A 207 3.84 2.06 -0.88
C ALA A 207 4.66 1.05 -1.68
N LEU A 208 5.07 1.39 -2.90
CA LEU A 208 5.76 0.47 -3.80
C LEU A 208 7.28 0.40 -3.57
N LYS A 209 7.86 1.30 -2.78
CA LYS A 209 9.31 1.37 -2.56
C LYS A 209 9.92 0.03 -2.08
N TYR A 210 9.21 -0.69 -1.22
CA TYR A 210 9.66 -1.97 -0.66
C TYR A 210 8.67 -3.11 -0.93
N ALA A 211 7.85 -3.00 -2.00
CA ALA A 211 6.81 -3.97 -2.31
C ALA A 211 7.37 -5.39 -2.50
N ASP A 212 8.46 -5.53 -3.25
CA ASP A 212 9.09 -6.83 -3.50
C ASP A 212 9.57 -7.49 -2.20
N MET A 213 10.15 -6.71 -1.30
CA MET A 213 10.57 -7.20 0.03
C MET A 213 9.35 -7.55 0.90
N ALA A 214 8.26 -6.79 0.82
CA ALA A 214 7.03 -7.08 1.57
C ALA A 214 6.36 -8.39 1.12
N LEU A 215 6.53 -8.79 -0.14
CA LEU A 215 6.06 -10.07 -0.66
C LEU A 215 6.84 -11.29 -0.11
N GLU A 216 7.96 -11.06 0.58
CA GLU A 216 8.70 -12.11 1.30
C GLU A 216 8.13 -12.36 2.71
N ASP A 217 7.29 -11.44 3.24
CA ASP A 217 6.65 -11.61 4.54
C ASP A 217 5.43 -12.54 4.44
N THR A 218 5.66 -13.82 4.73
CA THR A 218 4.61 -14.84 4.65
C THR A 218 3.47 -14.65 5.64
N ALA A 219 3.69 -13.95 6.75
CA ALA A 219 2.67 -13.71 7.78
C ALA A 219 1.59 -12.71 7.33
N HIS A 220 1.95 -11.75 6.50
CA HIS A 220 1.05 -10.69 6.05
C HIS A 220 0.85 -10.69 4.52
N LEU A 221 1.30 -11.74 3.83
CA LEU A 221 1.34 -11.79 2.38
C LEU A 221 -0.04 -11.61 1.73
N GLU A 222 -1.09 -12.15 2.35
CA GLU A 222 -2.48 -11.99 1.90
C GLU A 222 -2.89 -10.51 1.82
N PHE A 223 -2.67 -9.76 2.90
CA PHE A 223 -2.95 -8.33 2.94
C PHE A 223 -2.04 -7.53 2.01
N THR A 224 -0.79 -7.99 1.83
CA THR A 224 0.14 -7.34 0.88
C THR A 224 -0.43 -7.40 -0.54
N TYR A 225 -0.93 -8.56 -0.99
CA TYR A 225 -1.57 -8.67 -2.30
C TYR A 225 -2.82 -7.79 -2.42
N GLU A 226 -3.67 -7.70 -1.38
CA GLU A 226 -4.83 -6.81 -1.38
C GLU A 226 -4.42 -5.34 -1.54
N TYR A 227 -3.44 -4.87 -0.76
CA TYR A 227 -2.98 -3.48 -0.84
C TYR A 227 -2.32 -3.18 -2.18
N LEU A 228 -1.49 -4.08 -2.71
CA LEU A 228 -0.88 -3.90 -4.01
C LEU A 228 -1.92 -3.86 -5.13
N ALA A 229 -2.93 -4.74 -5.10
CA ALA A 229 -4.02 -4.70 -6.06
C ALA A 229 -4.75 -3.35 -6.03
N GLU A 230 -5.11 -2.84 -4.85
CA GLU A 230 -5.78 -1.53 -4.74
C GLU A 230 -4.89 -0.37 -5.20
N ILE A 231 -3.58 -0.42 -4.95
CA ILE A 231 -2.63 0.58 -5.40
C ILE A 231 -2.53 0.57 -6.93
N TYR A 232 -2.33 -0.59 -7.56
CA TYR A 232 -2.23 -0.71 -9.01
C TYR A 232 -3.54 -0.33 -9.72
N LYS A 233 -4.68 -0.68 -9.12
CA LYS A 233 -6.00 -0.26 -9.61
C LYS A 233 -6.13 1.27 -9.66
N LYS A 234 -5.69 1.98 -8.61
CA LYS A 234 -5.70 3.45 -8.56
C LYS A 234 -4.74 4.10 -9.55
N GLN A 235 -3.64 3.42 -9.90
CA GLN A 235 -2.69 3.87 -10.90
C GLN A 235 -3.13 3.56 -12.34
N ASP A 236 -4.28 2.88 -12.55
CA ASP A 236 -4.74 2.30 -13.83
C ASP A 236 -3.70 1.31 -14.44
N ASP A 237 -2.86 0.73 -13.59
CA ASP A 237 -1.92 -0.32 -13.98
C ASP A 237 -2.63 -1.68 -13.97
N ARG A 238 -3.32 -1.96 -15.06
CA ARG A 238 -4.18 -3.14 -15.19
C ARG A 238 -3.40 -4.44 -15.15
N GLU A 239 -2.20 -4.47 -15.69
CA GLU A 239 -1.39 -5.68 -15.73
C GLU A 239 -0.98 -6.10 -14.32
N ARG A 240 -0.35 -5.20 -13.54
CA ARG A 240 0.05 -5.49 -12.17
C ARG A 240 -1.14 -5.69 -11.24
N TYR A 241 -2.26 -4.98 -11.46
CA TYR A 241 -3.50 -5.19 -10.73
C TYR A 241 -4.00 -6.63 -10.86
N VAL A 242 -4.16 -7.13 -12.10
CA VAL A 242 -4.64 -8.49 -12.36
C VAL A 242 -3.64 -9.52 -11.85
N GLN A 243 -2.34 -9.25 -12.01
CA GLN A 243 -1.30 -10.16 -11.50
C GLN A 243 -1.39 -10.30 -9.98
N ALA A 244 -1.48 -9.19 -9.23
CA ALA A 244 -1.61 -9.21 -7.78
C ALA A 244 -2.88 -9.96 -7.31
N LEU A 245 -4.01 -9.76 -8.01
CA LEU A 245 -5.24 -10.50 -7.73
C LEU A 245 -5.09 -12.00 -8.00
N ARG A 246 -4.43 -12.39 -9.09
CA ARG A 246 -4.20 -13.79 -9.43
C ARG A 246 -3.29 -14.47 -8.41
N ASP A 247 -2.17 -13.86 -8.08
CA ASP A 247 -1.21 -14.41 -7.12
C ASP A 247 -1.86 -14.57 -5.74
N GLY A 248 -2.66 -13.56 -5.33
CA GLY A 248 -3.47 -13.64 -4.13
C GLY A 248 -4.50 -14.76 -4.17
N PHE A 249 -5.27 -14.89 -5.26
CA PHE A 249 -6.30 -15.91 -5.42
C PHE A 249 -5.73 -17.34 -5.37
N PHE A 250 -4.68 -17.63 -6.12
CA PHE A 250 -4.13 -18.98 -6.16
C PHE A 250 -3.48 -19.40 -4.85
N ARG A 251 -3.06 -18.45 -4.03
CA ARG A 251 -2.45 -18.71 -2.73
C ARG A 251 -3.48 -18.73 -1.58
N TYR A 252 -4.54 -17.92 -1.68
CA TYR A 252 -5.56 -17.70 -0.65
C TYR A 252 -6.97 -17.90 -1.23
N LYS A 253 -7.28 -19.12 -1.64
CA LYS A 253 -8.54 -19.47 -2.33
C LYS A 253 -9.79 -19.20 -1.50
N ASP A 254 -9.66 -19.15 -0.19
CA ASP A 254 -10.76 -18.81 0.73
C ASP A 254 -11.07 -17.31 0.78
N ASN A 255 -10.12 -16.46 0.33
CA ASN A 255 -10.31 -15.02 0.31
C ASN A 255 -11.18 -14.60 -0.88
N LYS A 256 -12.44 -14.29 -0.57
CA LYS A 256 -13.45 -13.87 -1.57
C LYS A 256 -13.09 -12.56 -2.29
N TYR A 257 -12.23 -11.71 -1.71
CA TYR A 257 -11.80 -10.46 -2.32
C TYR A 257 -11.15 -10.72 -3.68
N PHE A 258 -10.14 -11.59 -3.75
CA PHE A 258 -9.44 -11.87 -4.99
C PHE A 258 -10.35 -12.48 -6.06
N PHE A 259 -11.17 -13.47 -5.67
CA PHE A 259 -12.12 -14.09 -6.58
C PHE A 259 -13.08 -13.06 -7.19
N THR A 260 -13.72 -12.25 -6.35
CA THR A 260 -14.73 -11.28 -6.79
C THR A 260 -14.13 -10.27 -7.77
N TYR A 261 -13.00 -9.67 -7.42
CA TYR A 261 -12.37 -8.66 -8.27
C TYR A 261 -11.79 -9.24 -9.57
N LEU A 262 -11.35 -10.50 -9.59
CA LEU A 262 -10.94 -11.19 -10.83
C LEU A 262 -12.13 -11.42 -11.77
N ILE A 263 -13.25 -11.91 -11.23
CA ILE A 263 -14.47 -12.14 -12.03
C ILE A 263 -15.00 -10.82 -12.58
N ASP A 264 -15.06 -9.78 -11.76
CA ASP A 264 -15.49 -8.44 -12.19
C ASP A 264 -14.58 -7.91 -13.31
N HIS A 265 -13.27 -8.04 -13.14
CA HIS A 265 -12.30 -7.62 -14.16
C HIS A 265 -12.50 -8.37 -15.48
N TYR A 266 -12.52 -9.72 -15.48
CA TYR A 266 -12.67 -10.50 -16.70
C TYR A 266 -14.01 -10.29 -17.37
N ASN A 267 -15.09 -10.07 -16.61
CA ASN A 267 -16.40 -9.70 -17.19
C ASN A 267 -16.34 -8.33 -17.86
N ALA A 268 -15.70 -7.33 -17.24
CA ALA A 268 -15.58 -5.98 -17.81
C ALA A 268 -14.79 -5.96 -19.13
N VAL A 269 -13.76 -6.82 -19.26
CA VAL A 269 -12.96 -6.93 -20.48
C VAL A 269 -13.43 -8.05 -21.42
N GLN A 270 -14.60 -8.66 -21.14
CA GLN A 270 -15.23 -9.73 -21.97
C GLN A 270 -14.34 -10.97 -22.16
N GLN A 271 -13.49 -11.30 -21.20
CA GLN A 271 -12.63 -12.49 -21.19
C GLN A 271 -13.30 -13.66 -20.45
N SER A 272 -14.40 -14.17 -21.01
CA SER A 272 -15.22 -15.22 -20.38
C SER A 272 -14.45 -16.51 -20.11
N ASP A 273 -13.50 -16.89 -20.96
CA ASP A 273 -12.69 -18.10 -20.77
C ASP A 273 -11.77 -17.95 -19.55
N SER A 274 -11.15 -16.78 -19.36
CA SER A 274 -10.33 -16.49 -18.19
C SER A 274 -11.17 -16.47 -16.92
N ALA A 275 -12.38 -15.88 -16.97
CA ALA A 275 -13.31 -15.91 -15.86
C ALA A 275 -13.73 -17.35 -15.50
N MET A 276 -14.04 -18.18 -16.51
CA MET A 276 -14.41 -19.57 -16.28
C MET A 276 -13.27 -20.37 -15.66
N HIS A 277 -12.02 -20.15 -16.07
CA HIS A 277 -10.86 -20.79 -15.47
C HIS A 277 -10.72 -20.46 -13.96
N ILE A 278 -10.95 -19.20 -13.56
CA ILE A 278 -10.94 -18.81 -12.15
C ILE A 278 -12.09 -19.46 -11.37
N VAL A 279 -13.29 -19.49 -11.95
CA VAL A 279 -14.46 -20.15 -11.33
C VAL A 279 -14.21 -21.65 -11.16
N ASP A 280 -13.69 -22.32 -12.18
CA ASP A 280 -13.42 -23.76 -12.09
C ASP A 280 -12.34 -24.06 -11.04
N ALA A 281 -11.26 -23.26 -10.98
CA ALA A 281 -10.24 -23.38 -9.93
C ALA A 281 -10.78 -23.09 -8.50
N ALA A 282 -11.75 -22.19 -8.39
CA ALA A 282 -12.43 -21.92 -7.12
C ALA A 282 -13.33 -23.09 -6.69
N LEU A 283 -14.06 -23.71 -7.64
CA LEU A 283 -14.92 -24.86 -7.40
C LEU A 283 -14.13 -26.16 -7.14
N GLU A 284 -12.92 -26.30 -7.67
CA GLU A 284 -12.01 -27.38 -7.27
C GLU A 284 -11.64 -27.32 -5.80
N HIS A 285 -11.57 -26.10 -5.24
CA HIS A 285 -11.28 -25.88 -3.82
C HIS A 285 -12.53 -26.04 -2.94
N ASP A 286 -13.66 -25.42 -3.31
CA ASP A 286 -14.97 -25.53 -2.63
C ASP A 286 -16.08 -25.73 -3.67
N ALA A 287 -16.38 -27.00 -3.94
CA ALA A 287 -17.39 -27.42 -4.92
C ALA A 287 -18.83 -26.99 -4.56
N ASN A 288 -19.08 -26.66 -3.29
CA ASN A 288 -20.41 -26.33 -2.79
C ASN A 288 -20.59 -24.82 -2.50
N SER A 289 -19.59 -23.99 -2.79
CA SER A 289 -19.70 -22.56 -2.58
C SER A 289 -20.80 -21.94 -3.43
N GLU A 290 -21.84 -21.39 -2.80
CA GLU A 290 -22.92 -20.69 -3.49
C GLU A 290 -22.40 -19.52 -4.33
N LEU A 291 -21.39 -18.79 -3.84
CA LEU A 291 -20.75 -17.68 -4.56
C LEU A 291 -20.11 -18.16 -5.87
N PHE A 292 -19.37 -19.26 -5.85
CA PHE A 292 -18.67 -19.76 -7.03
C PHE A 292 -19.63 -20.39 -8.03
N LEU A 293 -20.64 -21.12 -7.55
CA LEU A 293 -21.71 -21.70 -8.37
C LEU A 293 -22.57 -20.60 -9.00
N PHE A 294 -22.87 -19.53 -8.27
CA PHE A 294 -23.56 -18.38 -8.83
C PHE A 294 -22.74 -17.69 -9.93
N ALA A 295 -21.44 -17.45 -9.69
CA ALA A 295 -20.56 -16.91 -10.72
C ALA A 295 -20.52 -17.81 -11.97
N LYS A 296 -20.48 -19.14 -11.78
CA LYS A 296 -20.55 -20.13 -12.90
C LYS A 296 -21.86 -20.00 -13.67
N SER A 297 -22.99 -19.90 -12.97
CA SER A 297 -24.29 -19.78 -13.64
C SER A 297 -24.39 -18.48 -14.47
N ASN A 298 -23.84 -17.37 -13.96
CA ASN A 298 -23.76 -16.11 -14.70
C ASN A 298 -22.89 -16.22 -15.97
N LEU A 299 -21.73 -16.86 -15.86
CA LEU A 299 -20.83 -17.05 -17.01
C LEU A 299 -21.46 -17.95 -18.07
N LEU A 300 -22.12 -19.04 -17.66
CA LEU A 300 -22.83 -19.94 -18.58
C LEU A 300 -23.97 -19.19 -19.29
N LEU A 301 -24.72 -18.36 -18.56
CA LEU A 301 -25.78 -17.51 -19.12
C LEU A 301 -25.22 -16.53 -20.15
N ASN A 302 -24.15 -15.81 -19.81
CA ASN A 302 -23.55 -14.77 -20.64
C ASN A 302 -22.84 -15.35 -21.90
N THR A 303 -22.35 -16.58 -21.81
CA THR A 303 -21.71 -17.28 -22.95
C THR A 303 -22.68 -18.08 -23.80
N GLY A 304 -23.99 -18.01 -23.53
CA GLY A 304 -25.01 -18.70 -24.31
C GLY A 304 -25.12 -20.22 -24.05
N ARG A 305 -24.47 -20.72 -22.99
CA ARG A 305 -24.52 -22.12 -22.55
C ARG A 305 -25.77 -22.37 -21.71
N TYR A 306 -26.96 -22.07 -22.27
CA TYR A 306 -28.21 -21.98 -21.51
C TYR A 306 -28.63 -23.30 -20.89
N ASP A 307 -28.45 -24.45 -21.58
CA ASP A 307 -28.83 -25.74 -21.02
C ASP A 307 -28.01 -26.10 -19.78
N GLU A 308 -26.72 -25.77 -19.79
CA GLU A 308 -25.84 -25.98 -18.63
C GLU A 308 -26.15 -25.00 -17.48
N CYS A 309 -26.47 -23.75 -17.82
CA CYS A 309 -26.91 -22.76 -16.83
C CYS A 309 -28.17 -23.25 -16.11
N ILE A 310 -29.18 -23.73 -16.88
CA ILE A 310 -30.45 -24.24 -16.32
C ILE A 310 -30.17 -25.45 -15.43
N ALA A 311 -29.40 -26.43 -15.89
CA ALA A 311 -29.10 -27.63 -15.12
C ALA A 311 -28.41 -27.31 -13.78
N LEU A 312 -27.45 -26.37 -13.79
CA LEU A 312 -26.79 -25.89 -12.60
C LEU A 312 -27.79 -25.21 -11.64
N CYS A 313 -28.59 -24.28 -12.16
CA CYS A 313 -29.58 -23.56 -11.38
C CYS A 313 -30.63 -24.53 -10.77
N ASP A 314 -31.13 -25.49 -11.55
CA ASP A 314 -32.08 -26.49 -11.07
C ASP A 314 -31.52 -27.32 -9.91
N THR A 315 -30.22 -27.70 -10.01
CA THR A 315 -29.53 -28.42 -8.94
C THR A 315 -29.46 -27.57 -7.66
N MET A 316 -29.13 -26.29 -7.78
CA MET A 316 -29.03 -25.37 -6.64
C MET A 316 -30.41 -25.07 -6.02
N ILE A 317 -31.44 -24.89 -6.85
CA ILE A 317 -32.81 -24.66 -6.40
C ILE A 317 -33.37 -25.90 -5.70
N ALA A 318 -33.07 -27.09 -6.20
CA ALA A 318 -33.48 -28.34 -5.56
C ALA A 318 -32.85 -28.51 -4.16
N HIS A 319 -31.65 -28.00 -3.96
CA HIS A 319 -30.97 -28.00 -2.67
C HIS A 319 -31.53 -26.90 -1.75
N ASN A 320 -31.77 -25.70 -2.27
CA ASN A 320 -32.33 -24.57 -1.52
C ASN A 320 -33.17 -23.66 -2.43
N ASP A 321 -34.51 -23.80 -2.35
CA ASP A 321 -35.47 -23.04 -3.17
C ASP A 321 -35.50 -21.52 -2.84
N SER A 322 -34.82 -21.07 -1.77
CA SER A 322 -34.73 -19.65 -1.41
C SER A 322 -33.62 -18.88 -2.13
N LEU A 323 -32.80 -19.57 -2.93
CA LEU A 323 -31.71 -18.96 -3.72
C LEU A 323 -32.24 -18.17 -4.91
N ALA A 324 -32.64 -16.92 -4.68
CA ALA A 324 -33.34 -16.09 -5.64
C ALA A 324 -32.58 -15.95 -6.99
N ASP A 325 -31.30 -15.66 -6.96
CA ASP A 325 -30.51 -15.37 -8.18
C ASP A 325 -30.40 -16.57 -9.12
N PHE A 326 -30.46 -17.82 -8.63
CA PHE A 326 -30.51 -19.01 -9.49
C PHE A 326 -31.86 -19.12 -10.23
N HIS A 327 -32.97 -18.73 -9.58
CA HIS A 327 -34.25 -18.62 -10.28
C HIS A 327 -34.20 -17.58 -11.38
N TYR A 328 -33.57 -16.42 -11.12
CA TYR A 328 -33.43 -15.40 -12.14
C TYR A 328 -32.62 -15.91 -13.35
N ASN A 329 -31.46 -16.51 -13.10
CA ASN A 329 -30.59 -17.01 -14.17
C ASN A 329 -31.24 -18.12 -14.99
N ALA A 330 -31.93 -19.08 -14.36
CA ALA A 330 -32.69 -20.10 -15.07
C ALA A 330 -33.82 -19.48 -15.93
N GLY A 331 -34.56 -18.53 -15.36
CA GLY A 331 -35.63 -17.83 -16.09
C GLY A 331 -35.12 -17.07 -17.31
N VAL A 332 -34.04 -16.31 -17.16
CA VAL A 332 -33.39 -15.58 -18.28
C VAL A 332 -32.83 -16.55 -19.32
N ALA A 333 -32.21 -17.67 -18.89
CA ALA A 333 -31.73 -18.69 -19.82
C ALA A 333 -32.87 -19.28 -20.69
N TYR A 334 -34.02 -19.59 -20.10
CA TYR A 334 -35.18 -20.03 -20.87
C TYR A 334 -35.73 -18.93 -21.80
N MET A 335 -35.73 -17.65 -21.40
CA MET A 335 -36.11 -16.54 -22.28
C MET A 335 -35.18 -16.44 -23.49
N ASN A 336 -33.87 -16.53 -23.25
CA ASN A 336 -32.89 -16.47 -24.33
C ASN A 336 -32.98 -17.66 -25.28
N GLN A 337 -33.27 -18.87 -24.77
CA GLN A 337 -33.56 -20.03 -25.64
C GLN A 337 -34.81 -19.80 -26.50
N ALA A 338 -35.88 -19.23 -25.94
CA ALA A 338 -37.08 -18.86 -26.68
C ALA A 338 -36.77 -17.84 -27.79
N PHE A 339 -36.01 -16.81 -27.46
CA PHE A 339 -35.59 -15.79 -28.41
C PHE A 339 -34.76 -16.39 -29.58
N ILE A 340 -33.81 -17.28 -29.31
CA ILE A 340 -33.01 -17.93 -30.34
C ILE A 340 -33.91 -18.75 -31.25
N ILE A 341 -34.89 -19.50 -30.71
CA ILE A 341 -35.82 -20.28 -31.54
C ILE A 341 -36.65 -19.34 -32.41
N GLN A 342 -37.10 -18.19 -31.91
CA GLN A 342 -37.84 -17.21 -32.70
C GLN A 342 -37.01 -16.59 -33.82
N ARG A 343 -35.74 -16.31 -33.57
CA ARG A 343 -34.83 -15.68 -34.52
C ARG A 343 -34.42 -16.64 -35.66
N ASP A 344 -34.10 -17.89 -35.32
CA ASP A 344 -33.38 -18.80 -36.20
C ASP A 344 -34.32 -19.80 -36.91
N GLN A 345 -35.57 -19.95 -36.49
CA GLN A 345 -36.52 -20.89 -37.04
C GLN A 345 -37.74 -20.24 -37.70
N LYS A 346 -38.21 -20.80 -38.82
CA LYS A 346 -39.47 -20.34 -39.43
C LYS A 346 -40.62 -20.54 -38.46
N MET A 347 -41.40 -19.50 -38.23
CA MET A 347 -42.55 -19.51 -37.32
C MET A 347 -43.76 -20.27 -37.91
N ASN A 348 -43.85 -21.52 -37.51
CA ASN A 348 -45.01 -22.39 -37.78
C ASN A 348 -45.66 -22.82 -36.43
N ALA A 349 -46.75 -23.57 -36.47
CA ALA A 349 -47.48 -24.01 -35.28
C ALA A 349 -46.60 -24.79 -34.29
N LYS A 350 -45.68 -25.64 -34.80
CA LYS A 350 -44.74 -26.43 -33.99
C LYS A 350 -43.68 -25.52 -33.30
N THR A 351 -43.16 -24.55 -34.05
CA THR A 351 -42.17 -23.59 -33.51
C THR A 351 -42.82 -22.69 -32.47
N ARG A 352 -44.05 -22.17 -32.71
CA ARG A 352 -44.79 -21.39 -31.75
C ARG A 352 -45.02 -22.13 -30.44
N LYS A 353 -45.36 -23.42 -30.52
CA LYS A 353 -45.56 -24.27 -29.34
C LYS A 353 -44.26 -24.36 -28.52
N LYS A 354 -43.11 -24.64 -29.18
CA LYS A 354 -41.78 -24.68 -28.48
C LYS A 354 -41.43 -23.37 -27.80
N VAL A 355 -41.64 -22.25 -28.46
CA VAL A 355 -41.41 -20.91 -27.91
C VAL A 355 -42.28 -20.66 -26.68
N SER A 356 -43.56 -20.96 -26.79
CA SER A 356 -44.49 -20.82 -25.65
C SER A 356 -44.14 -21.71 -24.47
N GLU A 357 -43.70 -22.94 -24.70
CA GLU A 357 -43.21 -23.84 -23.65
C GLU A 357 -41.99 -23.24 -22.91
N LYS A 358 -41.03 -22.65 -23.65
CA LYS A 358 -39.85 -22.01 -23.03
C LYS A 358 -40.23 -20.76 -22.19
N TYR A 359 -41.12 -19.87 -22.72
CA TYR A 359 -41.58 -18.75 -21.98
C TYR A 359 -42.43 -19.14 -20.76
N ASN A 360 -43.22 -20.22 -20.81
CA ASN A 360 -43.93 -20.73 -19.64
C ASN A 360 -42.97 -21.22 -18.54
N LYS A 361 -41.89 -21.87 -18.91
CA LYS A 361 -40.83 -22.26 -17.96
C LYS A 361 -40.18 -20.99 -17.36
N ALA A 362 -39.75 -20.05 -18.20
CA ALA A 362 -39.17 -18.78 -17.76
C ALA A 362 -40.07 -18.04 -16.77
N LYS A 363 -41.40 -18.01 -17.06
CA LYS A 363 -42.42 -17.39 -16.20
C LYS A 363 -42.34 -17.94 -14.76
N ASN A 364 -42.37 -19.26 -14.61
CA ASN A 364 -42.35 -19.90 -13.29
C ASN A 364 -41.13 -19.49 -12.46
N TYR A 365 -39.95 -19.44 -13.07
CA TYR A 365 -38.72 -19.03 -12.41
C TYR A 365 -38.72 -17.54 -12.07
N ILE A 366 -39.12 -16.65 -12.98
CA ILE A 366 -39.10 -15.21 -12.72
C ILE A 366 -40.20 -14.80 -11.75
N GLU A 367 -41.38 -15.42 -11.77
CA GLU A 367 -42.40 -15.24 -10.74
C GLU A 367 -41.93 -15.67 -9.35
N ARG A 368 -41.18 -16.80 -9.28
CA ARG A 368 -40.54 -17.24 -8.02
C ARG A 368 -39.49 -16.24 -7.58
N TYR A 369 -38.62 -15.75 -8.47
CA TYR A 369 -37.65 -14.69 -8.19
C TYR A 369 -38.31 -13.42 -7.62
N ARG A 370 -39.43 -12.95 -8.25
CA ARG A 370 -40.22 -11.81 -7.76
C ARG A 370 -40.69 -12.00 -6.31
N LEU A 371 -41.08 -13.21 -5.92
CA LEU A 371 -41.47 -13.52 -4.54
C LEU A 371 -40.31 -13.51 -3.55
N LEU A 372 -39.13 -14.00 -3.96
CA LEU A 372 -37.93 -14.11 -3.14
C LEU A 372 -37.17 -12.79 -3.02
N ALA A 373 -37.18 -11.97 -4.07
CA ALA A 373 -36.45 -10.71 -4.14
C ALA A 373 -37.37 -9.57 -4.67
N PRO A 374 -38.45 -9.20 -3.94
CA PRO A 374 -39.43 -8.21 -4.39
C PRO A 374 -38.84 -6.80 -4.58
N ASP A 375 -37.78 -6.47 -3.86
CA ASP A 375 -37.01 -5.23 -3.94
C ASP A 375 -36.19 -5.10 -5.25
N GLN A 376 -35.84 -6.22 -5.90
CA GLN A 376 -35.12 -6.24 -7.18
C GLN A 376 -36.06 -6.01 -8.39
N LYS A 377 -36.92 -5.00 -8.27
CA LYS A 377 -37.97 -4.70 -9.23
C LYS A 377 -37.45 -4.52 -10.66
N ASP A 378 -36.33 -3.84 -10.83
CA ASP A 378 -35.77 -3.54 -12.15
C ASP A 378 -35.41 -4.81 -12.94
N LYS A 379 -35.01 -5.88 -12.24
CA LYS A 379 -34.71 -7.18 -12.83
C LYS A 379 -35.97 -7.94 -13.20
N TRP A 380 -36.83 -8.22 -12.22
CA TRP A 380 -37.98 -9.11 -12.46
C TRP A 380 -39.08 -8.46 -13.28
N ALA A 381 -39.31 -7.12 -13.15
CA ALA A 381 -40.39 -6.47 -13.88
C ALA A 381 -40.10 -6.43 -15.38
N ALA A 382 -38.90 -6.09 -15.79
CA ALA A 382 -38.48 -6.14 -17.21
C ALA A 382 -38.58 -7.54 -17.82
N ALA A 383 -38.17 -8.57 -17.06
CA ALA A 383 -38.32 -9.95 -17.50
C ALA A 383 -39.77 -10.39 -17.63
N LEU A 384 -40.62 -10.14 -16.62
CA LEU A 384 -42.03 -10.49 -16.62
C LEU A 384 -42.82 -9.71 -17.70
N TYR A 385 -42.50 -8.44 -17.93
CA TYR A 385 -43.09 -7.67 -19.02
C TYR A 385 -42.94 -8.40 -20.36
N ASN A 386 -41.74 -8.81 -20.67
CA ASN A 386 -41.43 -9.56 -21.89
C ASN A 386 -42.16 -10.91 -21.94
N ILE A 387 -42.07 -11.68 -20.87
CA ILE A 387 -42.70 -13.00 -20.75
C ILE A 387 -44.21 -12.92 -20.95
N TYR A 388 -44.90 -12.00 -20.24
CA TYR A 388 -46.35 -11.87 -20.32
C TYR A 388 -46.80 -11.38 -21.69
N LEU A 389 -46.06 -10.49 -22.34
CA LEU A 389 -46.30 -10.09 -23.73
C LEU A 389 -46.24 -11.30 -24.68
N GLN A 390 -45.16 -12.12 -24.58
CA GLN A 390 -44.96 -13.28 -25.47
C GLN A 390 -45.99 -14.40 -25.23
N LEU A 391 -46.52 -14.51 -24.03
CA LEU A 391 -47.55 -15.48 -23.65
C LEU A 391 -49.00 -14.95 -23.84
N ASN A 392 -49.17 -13.70 -24.29
CA ASN A 392 -50.44 -13.01 -24.45
C ASN A 392 -51.29 -12.96 -23.13
N MET A 393 -50.62 -12.70 -22.02
CA MET A 393 -51.19 -12.65 -20.66
C MET A 393 -51.60 -11.19 -20.32
N GLY A 394 -52.68 -10.69 -20.95
CA GLY A 394 -53.08 -9.26 -20.93
C GLY A 394 -53.17 -8.63 -19.54
N LYS A 395 -53.85 -9.28 -18.58
CA LYS A 395 -54.02 -8.73 -17.22
C LYS A 395 -52.67 -8.57 -16.50
N GLN A 396 -51.84 -9.59 -16.51
CA GLN A 396 -50.50 -9.57 -15.87
C GLN A 396 -49.57 -8.59 -16.59
N PHE A 397 -49.65 -8.53 -17.90
CA PHE A 397 -48.93 -7.54 -18.71
C PHE A 397 -49.26 -6.11 -18.29
N GLU A 398 -50.55 -5.77 -18.19
CA GLU A 398 -51.01 -4.44 -17.77
C GLU A 398 -50.55 -4.08 -16.35
N GLU A 399 -50.53 -5.06 -15.43
CA GLU A 399 -50.03 -4.86 -14.07
C GLU A 399 -48.53 -4.44 -14.11
N ILE A 400 -47.71 -5.16 -14.84
CA ILE A 400 -46.30 -4.88 -14.95
C ILE A 400 -46.00 -3.59 -15.71
N ASP A 401 -46.75 -3.32 -16.80
CA ASP A 401 -46.62 -2.08 -17.57
C ASP A 401 -46.88 -0.84 -16.72
N LYS A 402 -47.90 -0.88 -15.83
CA LYS A 402 -48.13 0.19 -14.84
C LYS A 402 -47.02 0.36 -13.82
N LEU A 403 -46.30 -0.71 -13.50
CA LEU A 403 -45.18 -0.66 -12.55
C LEU A 403 -43.91 -0.09 -13.19
N LEU A 404 -43.74 -0.21 -14.51
CA LEU A 404 -42.57 0.25 -15.24
C LEU A 404 -42.70 1.72 -15.73
N ARG A 405 -43.92 2.26 -15.81
CA ARG A 405 -44.21 3.68 -16.08
C ARG A 405 -44.04 4.53 -14.82
#